data_2fec199ea517088c2e73f5f11e04c829
#
_entry.id   2fec199ea517088c2e73f5f11e04c829
#
_cell.length_a   1.000
_cell.length_b   1.000
_cell.length_c   1.000
_cell.angle_alpha   90.00
_cell.angle_beta   90.00
_cell.angle_gamma   90.00
#
_symmetry.space_group_name_H-M   'P 1'
#
loop_
_entity.id
_entity.type
_entity.pdbx_description
1 polymer ?
#
loop_
_entity_poly.entity_id
_entity_poly.type
_entity_poly.pdbx_seq_one_letter_code
_entity_poly.pdbx_strand_id
1 'polypeptide(L)'
;MLKGPVSQFIQHHYRHFNAAALVDAAKGYEQHLLEGGKMMVTLAGAMSTAELGVSLAEMIRQGKVDIISCTGANLEEDIMNLVAHSHYKRVPNYRDLTPQQEWELLEKGLNRVTDTCIPEEEAFRKIQHHIVRLWKDADAKGERYFPHEFMYKLLNSGVMKADYEIDVKDSWMIAAAERNLPIIVGGWEDSTMGNIFASYIIKNEMKATTMKSGIEYMVWLSDWYRKNSGGKGVGFFQIGGGIAGDFPICVVLMMYQDLEWHDVPFWSYFCQISDSTTSYGSYSGAVPNEKITWGKLDINTPKYIVESDATIVAPLIFAYILGW
;
A
#
# COMPACT_ATOMS: atom_id res chain seq x y z
N MET A 1 -21.47 -1.73 -17.90
CA MET A 1 -21.12 -3.14 -18.18
C MET A 1 -22.03 -4.05 -17.38
N LEU A 2 -22.33 -5.27 -17.89
CA LEU A 2 -22.97 -6.30 -17.08
C LEU A 2 -21.99 -6.69 -15.97
N LYS A 3 -22.43 -6.62 -14.71
CA LYS A 3 -21.64 -7.02 -13.56
C LYS A 3 -21.58 -8.55 -13.51
N GLY A 4 -20.40 -9.10 -13.19
CA GLY A 4 -20.19 -10.53 -13.03
C GLY A 4 -20.78 -11.11 -11.74
N PRO A 5 -20.60 -12.41 -11.49
CA PRO A 5 -21.31 -13.12 -10.43
C PRO A 5 -20.98 -12.61 -9.02
N VAL A 6 -19.72 -12.21 -8.75
CA VAL A 6 -19.31 -11.66 -7.44
C VAL A 6 -19.99 -10.33 -7.19
N SER A 7 -19.98 -9.44 -8.17
CA SER A 7 -20.65 -8.15 -8.09
C SER A 7 -22.17 -8.29 -7.91
N GLN A 8 -22.79 -9.24 -8.62
CA GLN A 8 -24.23 -9.54 -8.49
C GLN A 8 -24.57 -10.08 -7.10
N PHE A 9 -23.73 -10.99 -6.56
CA PHE A 9 -23.87 -11.50 -5.21
C PHE A 9 -23.82 -10.38 -4.16
N ILE A 10 -22.82 -9.52 -4.24
CA ILE A 10 -22.66 -8.39 -3.30
C ILE A 10 -23.87 -7.46 -3.40
N GLN A 11 -24.31 -7.08 -4.61
CA GLN A 11 -25.47 -6.20 -4.80
C GLN A 11 -26.77 -6.81 -4.25
N HIS A 12 -26.97 -8.11 -4.35
CA HIS A 12 -28.18 -8.79 -3.91
C HIS A 12 -28.21 -9.01 -2.39
N HIS A 13 -27.09 -9.37 -1.78
CA HIS A 13 -27.05 -9.84 -0.39
C HIS A 13 -26.59 -8.77 0.62
N TYR A 14 -25.81 -7.77 0.21
CA TYR A 14 -25.24 -6.74 1.08
C TYR A 14 -26.20 -5.55 1.19
N ARG A 15 -27.13 -5.60 2.15
CA ARG A 15 -28.28 -4.69 2.20
C ARG A 15 -28.20 -3.62 3.27
N HIS A 16 -27.57 -3.90 4.41
CA HIS A 16 -27.60 -3.05 5.60
C HIS A 16 -26.25 -3.12 6.35
N PHE A 17 -26.02 -2.20 7.26
CA PHE A 17 -24.84 -2.08 8.14
C PHE A 17 -23.54 -2.01 7.31
N ASN A 18 -22.44 -2.61 7.80
CA ASN A 18 -21.17 -2.61 7.10
C ASN A 18 -21.21 -3.25 5.71
N ALA A 19 -22.10 -4.20 5.47
CA ALA A 19 -22.30 -4.78 4.16
C ALA A 19 -22.84 -3.74 3.17
N ALA A 20 -23.81 -2.91 3.57
CA ALA A 20 -24.27 -1.79 2.74
C ALA A 20 -23.17 -0.75 2.53
N ALA A 21 -22.43 -0.41 3.59
CA ALA A 21 -21.33 0.55 3.51
C ALA A 21 -20.24 0.10 2.51
N LEU A 22 -19.94 -1.21 2.44
CA LEU A 22 -19.05 -1.78 1.43
C LEU A 22 -19.55 -1.52 0.01
N VAL A 23 -20.84 -1.77 -0.24
CA VAL A 23 -21.46 -1.54 -1.57
C VAL A 23 -21.43 -0.07 -1.94
N ASP A 24 -21.76 0.80 -0.99
CA ASP A 24 -21.79 2.25 -1.22
C ASP A 24 -20.38 2.80 -1.48
N ALA A 25 -19.37 2.32 -0.75
CA ALA A 25 -17.98 2.67 -0.98
C ALA A 25 -17.52 2.23 -2.39
N ALA A 26 -17.84 0.99 -2.78
CA ALA A 26 -17.48 0.47 -4.11
C ALA A 26 -18.15 1.25 -5.25
N LYS A 27 -19.44 1.58 -5.11
CA LYS A 27 -20.18 2.42 -6.07
C LYS A 27 -19.60 3.83 -6.13
N GLY A 28 -19.30 4.43 -4.98
CA GLY A 28 -18.70 5.76 -4.91
C GLY A 28 -17.33 5.81 -5.59
N TYR A 29 -16.51 4.77 -5.39
CA TYR A 29 -15.21 4.62 -6.08
C TYR A 29 -15.40 4.57 -7.61
N GLU A 30 -16.26 3.65 -8.07
CA GLU A 30 -16.57 3.49 -9.50
C GLU A 30 -17.09 4.79 -10.12
N GLN A 31 -18.02 5.46 -9.43
CA GLN A 31 -18.58 6.74 -9.89
C GLN A 31 -17.53 7.84 -9.96
N HIS A 32 -16.64 7.93 -8.97
CA HIS A 32 -15.55 8.90 -8.96
C HIS A 32 -14.64 8.74 -10.19
N LEU A 33 -14.28 7.51 -10.55
CA LEU A 33 -13.49 7.23 -11.74
C LEU A 33 -14.25 7.51 -13.05
N LEU A 34 -15.54 7.17 -13.10
CA LEU A 34 -16.40 7.45 -14.29
C LEU A 34 -16.52 8.94 -14.57
N GLU A 35 -16.49 9.77 -13.54
CA GLU A 35 -16.50 11.23 -13.65
C GLU A 35 -15.10 11.83 -13.95
N GLY A 36 -14.11 11.00 -14.23
CA GLY A 36 -12.75 11.40 -14.59
C GLY A 36 -11.84 11.71 -13.40
N GLY A 37 -12.25 11.32 -12.19
CA GLY A 37 -11.42 11.41 -11.00
C GLY A 37 -10.25 10.42 -11.01
N LYS A 38 -9.22 10.71 -10.23
CA LYS A 38 -8.09 9.83 -9.97
C LYS A 38 -8.20 9.21 -8.58
N MET A 39 -7.53 8.10 -8.33
CA MET A 39 -7.62 7.41 -7.05
C MET A 39 -6.25 7.09 -6.47
N MET A 40 -6.02 7.55 -5.24
CA MET A 40 -4.96 7.03 -4.38
C MET A 40 -5.50 5.87 -3.57
N VAL A 41 -4.76 4.76 -3.56
CA VAL A 41 -5.00 3.62 -2.67
C VAL A 41 -3.90 3.56 -1.63
N THR A 42 -4.25 3.37 -0.35
CA THR A 42 -3.26 3.22 0.70
C THR A 42 -3.32 1.84 1.34
N LEU A 43 -2.15 1.26 1.61
CA LEU A 43 -1.97 -0.08 2.17
C LEU A 43 -1.20 0.03 3.49
N ALA A 44 -1.90 -0.12 4.61
CA ALA A 44 -1.28 -0.22 5.93
C ALA A 44 -0.85 -1.66 6.25
N GLY A 45 -0.15 -1.85 7.37
CA GLY A 45 0.26 -3.16 7.86
C GLY A 45 1.08 -3.96 6.87
N ALA A 46 0.75 -5.23 6.73
CA ALA A 46 1.40 -6.22 5.89
C ALA A 46 0.39 -6.90 4.93
N MET A 47 -0.37 -6.10 4.18
CA MET A 47 -1.41 -6.59 3.27
C MET A 47 -0.83 -7.38 2.09
N SER A 48 0.44 -7.17 1.76
CA SER A 48 1.14 -7.96 0.73
C SER A 48 1.40 -9.38 1.20
N THR A 49 1.75 -9.60 2.48
CA THR A 49 1.82 -10.96 3.05
C THR A 49 0.46 -11.67 3.05
N ALA A 50 -0.63 -10.92 3.22
CA ALA A 50 -1.99 -11.45 3.10
C ALA A 50 -2.45 -11.65 1.64
N GLU A 51 -1.57 -11.47 0.66
CA GLU A 51 -1.80 -11.62 -0.78
C GLU A 51 -2.95 -10.74 -1.33
N LEU A 52 -3.22 -9.59 -0.71
CA LEU A 52 -4.18 -8.62 -1.25
C LEU A 52 -3.75 -8.13 -2.66
N GLY A 53 -2.48 -8.29 -2.98
CA GLY A 53 -1.88 -8.00 -4.27
C GLY A 53 -2.58 -8.65 -5.45
N VAL A 54 -3.12 -9.87 -5.30
CA VAL A 54 -3.81 -10.62 -6.37
C VAL A 54 -4.94 -9.81 -7.02
N SER A 55 -5.80 -9.19 -6.23
CA SER A 55 -6.87 -8.33 -6.76
C SER A 55 -6.42 -6.89 -7.03
N LEU A 56 -5.46 -6.36 -6.27
CA LEU A 56 -4.92 -5.03 -6.48
C LEU A 56 -4.12 -4.93 -7.78
N ALA A 57 -3.39 -5.97 -8.17
CA ALA A 57 -2.66 -5.99 -9.44
C ALA A 57 -3.56 -5.73 -10.65
N GLU A 58 -4.74 -6.34 -10.67
CA GLU A 58 -5.70 -6.14 -11.75
C GLU A 58 -6.33 -4.72 -11.68
N MET A 59 -6.61 -4.19 -10.48
CA MET A 59 -7.02 -2.78 -10.31
C MET A 59 -6.00 -1.82 -10.92
N ILE A 60 -4.71 -2.08 -10.70
CA ILE A 60 -3.62 -1.28 -11.28
C ILE A 60 -3.60 -1.41 -12.80
N ARG A 61 -3.59 -2.63 -13.35
CA ARG A 61 -3.52 -2.87 -14.79
C ARG A 61 -4.69 -2.25 -15.54
N GLN A 62 -5.89 -2.28 -14.97
CA GLN A 62 -7.07 -1.66 -15.55
C GLN A 62 -7.16 -0.12 -15.32
N GLY A 63 -6.13 0.49 -14.75
CA GLY A 63 -6.10 1.95 -14.54
C GLY A 63 -7.14 2.45 -13.54
N LYS A 64 -7.47 1.61 -12.54
CA LYS A 64 -8.37 2.00 -11.46
C LYS A 64 -7.64 2.65 -10.29
N VAL A 65 -6.32 2.63 -10.31
CA VAL A 65 -5.43 3.22 -9.30
C VAL A 65 -4.41 4.10 -10.01
N ASP A 66 -4.25 5.32 -9.54
CA ASP A 66 -3.33 6.32 -10.13
C ASP A 66 -2.07 6.52 -9.30
N ILE A 67 -2.13 6.19 -8.01
CA ILE A 67 -1.01 6.29 -7.07
C ILE A 67 -1.26 5.38 -5.86
N ILE A 68 -0.21 4.84 -5.29
CA ILE A 68 -0.25 4.05 -4.05
C ILE A 68 0.54 4.75 -2.96
N SER A 69 0.05 4.67 -1.71
CA SER A 69 0.85 4.89 -0.52
C SER A 69 0.86 3.61 0.32
N CYS A 70 2.03 3.17 0.77
CA CYS A 70 2.10 1.93 1.53
C CYS A 70 3.18 1.96 2.62
N THR A 71 3.14 0.98 3.51
CA THR A 71 4.24 0.69 4.43
C THR A 71 5.43 0.13 3.65
N GLY A 72 6.63 0.22 4.23
CA GLY A 72 7.81 -0.45 3.68
C GLY A 72 7.63 -1.97 3.57
N ALA A 73 6.95 -2.58 4.55
CA ALA A 73 6.59 -4.00 4.54
C ALA A 73 5.79 -4.37 3.28
N ASN A 74 4.75 -3.63 2.94
CA ASN A 74 3.97 -3.90 1.73
C ASN A 74 4.80 -3.83 0.45
N LEU A 75 5.77 -2.91 0.40
CA LEU A 75 6.64 -2.74 -0.77
C LEU A 75 7.53 -3.96 -1.00
N GLU A 76 8.07 -4.56 0.08
CA GLU A 76 9.02 -5.67 -0.01
C GLU A 76 8.35 -7.05 -0.02
N GLU A 77 7.26 -7.22 0.72
CA GLU A 77 6.62 -8.53 0.92
C GLU A 77 5.92 -9.08 -0.33
N ASP A 78 5.44 -8.22 -1.23
CA ASP A 78 4.92 -8.68 -2.53
C ASP A 78 6.03 -9.31 -3.39
N ILE A 79 7.24 -8.74 -3.34
CA ILE A 79 8.40 -9.30 -4.04
C ILE A 79 8.90 -10.56 -3.33
N MET A 80 8.83 -10.62 -1.99
CA MET A 80 9.15 -11.83 -1.22
C MET A 80 8.20 -12.96 -1.59
N ASN A 81 6.90 -12.68 -1.67
CA ASN A 81 5.92 -13.66 -2.11
C ASN A 81 6.19 -14.15 -3.54
N LEU A 82 6.59 -13.24 -4.44
CA LEU A 82 6.91 -13.57 -5.83
C LEU A 82 8.06 -14.59 -5.95
N VAL A 83 9.07 -14.56 -5.06
CA VAL A 83 10.29 -15.38 -5.16
C VAL A 83 10.43 -16.50 -4.12
N ALA A 84 9.50 -16.61 -3.17
CA ALA A 84 9.60 -17.54 -2.05
C ALA A 84 8.25 -18.14 -1.61
N HIS A 85 7.21 -18.02 -2.42
CA HIS A 85 5.84 -18.44 -2.06
C HIS A 85 5.75 -19.90 -1.59
N SER A 86 6.43 -20.81 -2.25
CA SER A 86 6.44 -22.25 -1.90
C SER A 86 7.09 -22.54 -0.54
N HIS A 87 7.87 -21.61 0.00
CA HIS A 87 8.53 -21.70 1.29
C HIS A 87 7.73 -21.05 2.43
N TYR A 88 6.67 -20.32 2.12
CA TYR A 88 5.77 -19.74 3.12
C TYR A 88 5.08 -20.85 3.91
N LYS A 89 4.92 -20.61 5.20
CA LYS A 89 4.31 -21.59 6.10
C LYS A 89 3.15 -20.95 6.86
N ARG A 90 1.97 -21.54 6.69
CA ARG A 90 0.80 -21.14 7.45
C ARG A 90 0.77 -21.82 8.83
N VAL A 91 0.45 -21.04 9.88
CA VAL A 91 0.29 -21.47 11.28
C VAL A 91 -1.12 -21.10 11.74
N PRO A 92 -2.14 -21.98 11.49
CA PRO A 92 -3.56 -21.64 11.73
C PRO A 92 -3.88 -21.32 13.19
N ASN A 93 -3.16 -21.93 14.14
CA ASN A 93 -3.33 -21.74 15.58
C ASN A 93 -2.38 -20.68 16.17
N TYR A 94 -1.98 -19.69 15.38
CA TYR A 94 -0.96 -18.71 15.75
C TYR A 94 -1.27 -17.92 17.04
N ARG A 95 -2.58 -17.80 17.42
CA ARG A 95 -2.98 -17.10 18.64
C ARG A 95 -2.61 -17.85 19.92
N ASP A 96 -2.43 -19.17 19.82
CA ASP A 96 -2.18 -20.07 20.94
C ASP A 96 -0.73 -20.51 21.03
N LEU A 97 0.17 -19.92 20.20
CA LEU A 97 1.59 -20.22 20.23
C LEU A 97 2.21 -19.75 21.55
N THR A 98 2.93 -20.66 22.19
CA THR A 98 3.72 -20.33 23.37
C THR A 98 4.99 -19.55 23.00
N PRO A 99 5.61 -18.79 23.92
CA PRO A 99 6.90 -18.12 23.67
C PRO A 99 7.99 -19.06 23.16
N GLN A 100 8.01 -20.32 23.65
CA GLN A 100 8.96 -21.33 23.18
C GLN A 100 8.73 -21.71 21.72
N GLN A 101 7.49 -21.87 21.30
CA GLN A 101 7.14 -22.17 19.91
C GLN A 101 7.48 -21.00 18.97
N GLU A 102 7.30 -19.75 19.41
CA GLU A 102 7.74 -18.57 18.64
C GLU A 102 9.28 -18.55 18.50
N TRP A 103 10.01 -18.89 19.56
CA TRP A 103 11.47 -19.02 19.51
C TRP A 103 11.92 -20.10 18.52
N GLU A 104 11.23 -21.25 18.49
CA GLU A 104 11.51 -22.32 17.53
C GLU A 104 11.28 -21.91 16.07
N LEU A 105 10.33 -21.00 15.80
CA LEU A 105 10.17 -20.41 14.47
C LEU A 105 11.38 -19.55 14.11
N LEU A 106 11.84 -18.71 15.04
CA LEU A 106 13.06 -17.90 14.85
C LEU A 106 14.28 -18.77 14.55
N GLU A 107 14.51 -19.85 15.33
CA GLU A 107 15.63 -20.76 15.10
C GLU A 107 15.57 -21.47 13.73
N LYS A 108 14.37 -21.60 13.16
CA LYS A 108 14.14 -22.14 11.80
C LYS A 108 14.22 -21.08 10.70
N GLY A 109 14.57 -19.83 11.04
CA GLY A 109 14.61 -18.74 10.07
C GLY A 109 13.23 -18.38 9.51
N LEU A 110 12.18 -18.47 10.32
CA LEU A 110 10.80 -18.17 9.94
C LEU A 110 10.31 -16.93 10.67
N ASN A 111 10.02 -15.89 9.93
CA ASN A 111 9.52 -14.61 10.45
C ASN A 111 7.99 -14.59 10.34
N ARG A 112 7.28 -14.61 11.47
CA ARG A 112 5.82 -14.74 11.48
C ARG A 112 5.11 -13.38 11.39
N VAL A 113 4.20 -13.28 10.44
CA VAL A 113 3.22 -12.19 10.31
C VAL A 113 1.84 -12.82 10.44
N THR A 114 1.15 -12.59 11.54
CA THR A 114 -0.17 -13.19 11.84
C THR A 114 -0.13 -14.73 11.78
N ASP A 115 -0.79 -15.36 10.83
CA ASP A 115 -0.79 -16.80 10.64
C ASP A 115 0.22 -17.31 9.58
N THR A 116 1.01 -16.41 9.03
CA THR A 116 1.91 -16.69 7.90
C THR A 116 3.36 -16.46 8.30
N CYS A 117 4.24 -17.42 8.04
CA CYS A 117 5.68 -17.28 8.24
C CYS A 117 6.38 -17.07 6.90
N ILE A 118 7.21 -16.04 6.84
CA ILE A 118 8.07 -15.71 5.70
C ILE A 118 9.47 -16.26 5.98
N PRO A 119 10.06 -17.04 5.08
CA PRO A 119 11.40 -17.60 5.29
C PRO A 119 12.49 -16.53 5.14
N GLU A 120 13.47 -16.55 6.04
CA GLU A 120 14.57 -15.57 6.07
C GLU A 120 15.45 -15.67 4.81
N GLU A 121 15.95 -16.87 4.49
CA GLU A 121 16.93 -17.05 3.43
C GLU A 121 16.30 -16.95 2.03
N GLU A 122 15.18 -17.61 1.81
CA GLU A 122 14.54 -17.71 0.49
C GLU A 122 13.85 -16.40 0.09
N ALA A 123 13.41 -15.57 1.06
CA ALA A 123 12.77 -14.29 0.80
C ALA A 123 13.73 -13.12 1.02
N PHE A 124 14.02 -12.80 2.29
CA PHE A 124 14.76 -11.58 2.64
C PHE A 124 16.18 -11.57 2.07
N ARG A 125 16.95 -12.64 2.27
CA ARG A 125 18.35 -12.69 1.83
C ARG A 125 18.49 -12.79 0.32
N LYS A 126 17.57 -13.48 -0.34
CA LYS A 126 17.52 -13.55 -1.80
C LYS A 126 17.34 -12.14 -2.40
N ILE A 127 16.37 -11.36 -1.93
CA ILE A 127 16.16 -9.98 -2.40
C ILE A 127 17.35 -9.09 -2.02
N GLN A 128 17.82 -9.17 -0.78
CA GLN A 128 18.98 -8.40 -0.29
C GLN A 128 20.17 -8.54 -1.22
N HIS A 129 20.49 -9.75 -1.67
CA HIS A 129 21.64 -10.01 -2.53
C HIS A 129 21.61 -9.14 -3.80
N HIS A 130 20.44 -8.90 -4.37
CA HIS A 130 20.30 -8.12 -5.60
C HIS A 130 20.13 -6.63 -5.34
N ILE A 131 19.29 -6.25 -4.36
CA ILE A 131 18.97 -4.84 -4.11
C ILE A 131 20.16 -4.05 -3.61
N VAL A 132 21.03 -4.66 -2.78
CA VAL A 132 22.25 -4.03 -2.26
C VAL A 132 23.21 -3.64 -3.39
N ARG A 133 23.30 -4.41 -4.45
CA ARG A 133 24.09 -4.05 -5.63
C ARG A 133 23.58 -2.76 -6.28
N LEU A 134 22.26 -2.64 -6.43
CA LEU A 134 21.65 -1.45 -7.01
C LEU A 134 21.89 -0.22 -6.12
N TRP A 135 21.82 -0.38 -4.79
CA TRP A 135 22.11 0.70 -3.86
C TRP A 135 23.58 1.15 -3.93
N LYS A 136 24.51 0.21 -3.94
CA LYS A 136 25.96 0.49 -4.07
C LYS A 136 26.30 1.15 -5.40
N ASP A 137 25.70 0.68 -6.48
CA ASP A 137 25.91 1.26 -7.82
C ASP A 137 25.40 2.71 -7.88
N ALA A 138 24.24 2.99 -7.28
CA ALA A 138 23.69 4.34 -7.18
C ALA A 138 24.58 5.25 -6.32
N ASP A 139 25.01 4.77 -5.14
CA ASP A 139 25.90 5.52 -4.25
C ASP A 139 27.21 5.89 -4.93
N ALA A 140 27.84 4.95 -5.62
CA ALA A 140 29.09 5.15 -6.34
C ALA A 140 28.97 6.20 -7.46
N LYS A 141 27.79 6.30 -8.08
CA LYS A 141 27.48 7.29 -9.13
C LYS A 141 26.96 8.62 -8.57
N GLY A 142 26.69 8.72 -7.27
CA GLY A 142 26.04 9.88 -6.65
C GLY A 142 24.56 10.01 -7.05
N GLU A 143 23.94 8.95 -7.52
CA GLU A 143 22.53 8.91 -7.87
C GLU A 143 21.68 8.67 -6.63
N ARG A 144 20.45 9.21 -6.65
CA ARG A 144 19.51 9.13 -5.54
C ARG A 144 18.13 8.74 -6.05
N TYR A 145 17.51 7.77 -5.39
CA TYR A 145 16.21 7.26 -5.79
C TYR A 145 15.30 7.10 -4.57
N PHE A 146 14.00 7.09 -4.80
CA PHE A 146 13.03 6.66 -3.79
C PHE A 146 13.06 5.14 -3.59
N PRO A 147 12.63 4.63 -2.42
CA PRO A 147 12.58 3.19 -2.14
C PRO A 147 11.92 2.37 -3.25
N HIS A 148 10.75 2.79 -3.72
CA HIS A 148 10.01 2.08 -4.78
C HIS A 148 10.75 2.10 -6.13
N GLU A 149 11.50 3.15 -6.44
CA GLU A 149 12.27 3.23 -7.69
C GLU A 149 13.40 2.18 -7.72
N PHE A 150 14.01 1.88 -6.57
CA PHE A 150 14.96 0.78 -6.46
C PHE A 150 14.29 -0.58 -6.66
N MET A 151 13.09 -0.80 -6.11
CA MET A 151 12.32 -2.02 -6.34
C MET A 151 11.93 -2.17 -7.81
N TYR A 152 11.53 -1.09 -8.48
CA TYR A 152 11.26 -1.10 -9.92
C TYR A 152 12.51 -1.43 -10.75
N LYS A 153 13.67 -0.85 -10.38
CA LYS A 153 14.94 -1.20 -11.03
C LYS A 153 15.25 -2.68 -10.84
N LEU A 154 15.01 -3.25 -9.66
CA LEU A 154 15.21 -4.67 -9.39
C LEU A 154 14.31 -5.53 -10.27
N LEU A 155 13.01 -5.28 -10.28
CA LEU A 155 12.03 -6.04 -11.07
C LEU A 155 12.30 -5.92 -12.57
N ASN A 156 12.54 -4.71 -13.06
CA ASN A 156 12.79 -4.43 -14.48
C ASN A 156 14.13 -4.98 -14.99
N SER A 157 15.11 -5.20 -14.11
CA SER A 157 16.38 -5.85 -14.47
C SER A 157 16.19 -7.29 -14.93
N GLY A 158 15.12 -7.95 -14.48
CA GLY A 158 14.82 -9.34 -14.78
C GLY A 158 15.74 -10.35 -14.10
N VAL A 159 16.65 -9.91 -13.22
CA VAL A 159 17.65 -10.78 -12.57
C VAL A 159 17.03 -11.88 -11.70
N MET A 160 15.82 -11.66 -11.19
CA MET A 160 15.09 -12.63 -10.37
C MET A 160 14.02 -13.42 -11.13
N LYS A 161 13.86 -13.22 -12.45
CA LYS A 161 12.74 -13.86 -13.19
C LYS A 161 12.76 -15.39 -13.13
N ALA A 162 13.93 -15.99 -13.01
CA ALA A 162 14.06 -17.44 -12.89
C ALA A 162 13.62 -17.98 -11.50
N ASP A 163 13.54 -17.08 -10.52
CA ASP A 163 13.16 -17.40 -9.14
C ASP A 163 11.67 -17.18 -8.87
N TYR A 164 10.88 -16.72 -9.84
CA TYR A 164 9.44 -16.47 -9.64
C TYR A 164 8.69 -17.78 -9.43
N GLU A 165 7.96 -17.85 -8.34
CA GLU A 165 7.20 -19.03 -7.90
C GLU A 165 5.69 -18.85 -8.04
N ILE A 166 5.22 -17.61 -8.24
CA ILE A 166 3.82 -17.30 -8.54
C ILE A 166 3.69 -16.65 -9.92
N ASP A 167 2.47 -16.60 -10.45
CA ASP A 167 2.19 -15.90 -11.70
C ASP A 167 2.43 -14.39 -11.53
N VAL A 168 3.20 -13.79 -12.41
CA VAL A 168 3.48 -12.34 -12.40
C VAL A 168 2.22 -11.46 -12.44
N LYS A 169 1.10 -12.01 -12.95
CA LYS A 169 -0.19 -11.30 -12.95
C LYS A 169 -0.73 -11.06 -11.54
N ASP A 170 -0.34 -11.89 -10.56
CA ASP A 170 -0.82 -11.84 -9.19
C ASP A 170 0.01 -10.90 -8.29
N SER A 171 1.15 -10.35 -8.80
CA SER A 171 1.96 -9.38 -8.11
C SER A 171 1.54 -7.94 -8.43
N TRP A 172 1.16 -7.19 -7.38
CA TRP A 172 0.84 -5.78 -7.55
C TRP A 172 2.08 -4.91 -7.81
N MET A 173 3.24 -5.31 -7.28
CA MET A 173 4.50 -4.61 -7.54
C MET A 173 4.94 -4.75 -9.01
N ILE A 174 4.74 -5.92 -9.63
CA ILE A 174 4.95 -6.09 -11.08
C ILE A 174 3.97 -5.20 -11.86
N ALA A 175 2.68 -5.23 -11.53
CA ALA A 175 1.68 -4.39 -12.18
C ALA A 175 1.99 -2.90 -12.04
N ALA A 176 2.48 -2.48 -10.87
CA ALA A 176 2.90 -1.11 -10.63
C ALA A 176 4.15 -0.72 -11.45
N ALA A 177 5.15 -1.61 -11.52
CA ALA A 177 6.35 -1.40 -12.31
C ALA A 177 6.05 -1.32 -13.83
N GLU A 178 5.16 -2.18 -14.35
CA GLU A 178 4.70 -2.17 -15.74
C GLU A 178 4.08 -0.82 -16.15
N ARG A 179 3.40 -0.16 -15.22
CA ARG A 179 2.74 1.13 -15.43
C ARG A 179 3.56 2.33 -14.97
N ASN A 180 4.74 2.10 -14.41
CA ASN A 180 5.52 3.12 -13.70
C ASN A 180 4.62 3.92 -12.71
N LEU A 181 3.78 3.19 -11.97
CA LEU A 181 2.81 3.78 -11.05
C LEU A 181 3.55 4.48 -9.90
N PRO A 182 3.21 5.72 -9.54
CA PRO A 182 3.80 6.36 -8.39
C PRO A 182 3.49 5.63 -7.08
N ILE A 183 4.52 5.42 -6.24
CA ILE A 183 4.36 4.84 -4.90
C ILE A 183 5.00 5.77 -3.87
N ILE A 184 4.27 6.04 -2.79
CA ILE A 184 4.74 6.78 -1.62
C ILE A 184 5.01 5.79 -0.50
N VAL A 185 6.18 5.86 0.13
CA VAL A 185 6.54 5.07 1.31
C VAL A 185 7.06 6.02 2.38
N GLY A 186 6.13 6.59 3.14
CA GLY A 186 6.43 7.68 4.09
C GLY A 186 7.33 7.27 5.26
N GLY A 187 7.33 6.00 5.63
CA GLY A 187 8.12 5.43 6.73
C GLY A 187 8.87 4.18 6.27
N TRP A 188 9.60 4.27 5.17
CA TRP A 188 10.35 3.14 4.63
C TRP A 188 11.37 2.54 5.62
N GLU A 189 11.88 3.35 6.52
CA GLU A 189 12.82 2.92 7.57
C GLU A 189 12.23 1.84 8.48
N ASP A 190 10.90 1.80 8.61
CA ASP A 190 10.15 0.74 9.30
C ASP A 190 9.87 -0.43 8.34
N SER A 191 10.94 -1.07 7.86
CA SER A 191 10.90 -2.25 7.01
C SER A 191 12.21 -3.05 7.13
N THR A 192 12.19 -4.30 6.70
CA THR A 192 13.39 -5.15 6.70
C THR A 192 14.45 -4.60 5.74
N MET A 193 14.06 -4.17 4.55
CA MET A 193 15.00 -3.57 3.59
C MET A 193 15.54 -2.23 4.11
N GLY A 194 14.74 -1.44 4.83
CA GLY A 194 15.19 -0.23 5.51
C GLY A 194 16.25 -0.52 6.57
N ASN A 195 16.04 -1.55 7.39
CA ASN A 195 17.00 -2.01 8.39
C ASN A 195 18.30 -2.54 7.74
N ILE A 196 18.17 -3.31 6.65
CA ILE A 196 19.33 -3.78 5.88
C ILE A 196 20.12 -2.59 5.33
N PHE A 197 19.45 -1.60 4.72
CA PHE A 197 20.10 -0.40 4.21
C PHE A 197 20.86 0.34 5.32
N ALA A 198 20.23 0.55 6.49
CA ALA A 198 20.87 1.15 7.66
C ALA A 198 22.11 0.38 8.11
N SER A 199 22.09 -0.96 8.07
CA SER A 199 23.23 -1.78 8.43
C SER A 199 24.46 -1.56 7.54
N TYR A 200 24.25 -1.32 6.24
CA TYR A 200 25.34 -1.00 5.31
C TYR A 200 25.90 0.40 5.53
N ILE A 201 25.07 1.37 5.97
CA ILE A 201 25.53 2.70 6.36
C ILE A 201 26.39 2.62 7.61
N ILE A 202 25.97 1.86 8.63
CA ILE A 202 26.75 1.62 9.86
C ILE A 202 28.12 1.01 9.56
N LYS A 203 28.18 0.12 8.56
CA LYS A 203 29.44 -0.47 8.08
C LYS A 203 30.28 0.46 7.21
N ASN A 204 29.84 1.69 6.98
CA ASN A 204 30.46 2.68 6.08
C ASN A 204 30.61 2.19 4.62
N GLU A 205 29.67 1.36 4.17
CA GLU A 205 29.65 0.83 2.80
C GLU A 205 28.79 1.64 1.83
N MET A 206 27.94 2.52 2.35
CA MET A 206 27.06 3.41 1.59
C MET A 206 26.73 4.67 2.39
N LYS A 207 26.21 5.70 1.68
CA LYS A 207 25.71 6.94 2.28
C LYS A 207 24.20 6.86 2.50
N ALA A 208 23.71 7.42 3.61
CA ALA A 208 22.26 7.52 3.86
C ALA A 208 21.54 8.34 2.76
N THR A 209 22.22 9.30 2.17
CA THR A 209 21.67 10.17 1.14
C THR A 209 21.40 9.48 -0.19
N THR A 210 21.87 8.26 -0.42
CA THR A 210 21.55 7.45 -1.61
C THR A 210 20.06 7.16 -1.70
N MET A 211 19.39 6.99 -0.56
CA MET A 211 17.94 6.90 -0.48
C MET A 211 17.33 8.30 -0.32
N LYS A 212 16.31 8.62 -1.13
CA LYS A 212 15.50 9.82 -0.93
C LYS A 212 14.62 9.67 0.30
N SER A 213 14.43 10.76 1.03
CA SER A 213 13.73 10.79 2.33
C SER A 213 12.20 10.91 2.20
N GLY A 214 11.50 10.69 3.33
CA GLY A 214 10.07 10.97 3.44
C GLY A 214 9.72 12.44 3.14
N ILE A 215 10.58 13.39 3.52
CA ILE A 215 10.36 14.81 3.17
C ILE A 215 10.39 15.04 1.65
N GLU A 216 11.30 14.38 0.95
CA GLU A 216 11.35 14.48 -0.53
C GLU A 216 10.11 13.82 -1.16
N TYR A 217 9.55 12.76 -0.56
CA TYR A 217 8.26 12.21 -0.97
C TYR A 217 7.11 13.22 -0.80
N MET A 218 7.07 13.97 0.32
CA MET A 218 6.03 14.97 0.55
C MET A 218 6.12 16.10 -0.48
N VAL A 219 7.32 16.59 -0.79
CA VAL A 219 7.56 17.59 -1.84
C VAL A 219 7.11 17.06 -3.20
N TRP A 220 7.53 15.84 -3.55
CA TRP A 220 7.12 15.20 -4.80
C TRP A 220 5.59 15.02 -4.88
N LEU A 221 4.96 14.59 -3.78
CA LEU A 221 3.52 14.36 -3.72
C LEU A 221 2.72 15.66 -3.89
N SER A 222 3.20 16.79 -3.35
CA SER A 222 2.55 18.08 -3.53
C SER A 222 2.51 18.49 -5.00
N ASP A 223 3.62 18.32 -5.71
CA ASP A 223 3.68 18.58 -7.15
C ASP A 223 2.77 17.65 -7.95
N TRP A 224 2.78 16.36 -7.62
CA TRP A 224 1.93 15.37 -8.26
C TRP A 224 0.45 15.68 -8.02
N TYR A 225 0.06 15.96 -6.77
CA TYR A 225 -1.32 16.27 -6.41
C TYR A 225 -1.82 17.50 -7.15
N ARG A 226 -1.06 18.58 -7.15
CA ARG A 226 -1.43 19.82 -7.85
C ARG A 226 -1.65 19.61 -9.35
N LYS A 227 -0.82 18.79 -9.98
CA LYS A 227 -0.96 18.45 -11.42
C LYS A 227 -2.15 17.55 -11.73
N ASN A 228 -2.61 16.77 -10.76
CA ASN A 228 -3.58 15.69 -10.97
C ASN A 228 -4.95 15.94 -10.33
N SER A 229 -5.11 16.96 -9.49
CA SER A 229 -6.34 17.25 -8.76
C SER A 229 -7.34 18.13 -9.51
N GLY A 230 -7.09 18.44 -10.78
CA GLY A 230 -8.06 19.13 -11.62
C GLY A 230 -9.31 18.28 -11.93
N GLY A 231 -10.38 18.94 -12.40
CA GLY A 231 -11.63 18.27 -12.76
C GLY A 231 -12.36 17.66 -11.56
N LYS A 232 -12.57 16.34 -11.57
CA LYS A 232 -13.18 15.60 -10.43
C LYS A 232 -12.26 15.49 -9.22
N GLY A 233 -10.97 15.72 -9.37
CA GLY A 233 -9.97 15.64 -8.29
C GLY A 233 -9.45 14.24 -8.02
N VAL A 234 -8.81 14.09 -6.87
CA VAL A 234 -8.20 12.83 -6.41
C VAL A 234 -8.99 12.27 -5.23
N GLY A 235 -9.40 11.02 -5.34
CA GLY A 235 -10.00 10.24 -4.26
C GLY A 235 -8.94 9.56 -3.41
N PHE A 236 -9.32 9.21 -2.19
CA PHE A 236 -8.48 8.57 -1.20
C PHE A 236 -9.16 7.30 -0.67
N PHE A 237 -8.66 6.13 -1.08
CA PHE A 237 -9.17 4.83 -0.64
C PHE A 237 -8.17 4.20 0.33
N GLN A 238 -8.54 4.15 1.61
CA GLN A 238 -7.66 3.78 2.70
C GLN A 238 -7.93 2.37 3.21
N ILE A 239 -6.94 1.50 3.10
CA ILE A 239 -6.94 0.15 3.67
C ILE A 239 -6.10 0.16 4.95
N GLY A 240 -6.78 0.01 6.10
CA GLY A 240 -6.18 0.21 7.41
C GLY A 240 -5.99 1.68 7.76
N GLY A 241 -4.86 2.05 8.34
CA GLY A 241 -4.57 3.42 8.76
C GLY A 241 -3.07 3.66 8.88
N GLY A 242 -2.63 4.15 10.03
CA GLY A 242 -1.21 4.41 10.30
C GLY A 242 -0.54 5.33 9.28
N ILE A 243 0.77 5.23 9.17
CA ILE A 243 1.58 6.12 8.33
C ILE A 243 1.23 6.01 6.83
N ALA A 244 0.80 4.86 6.34
CA ALA A 244 0.44 4.68 4.94
C ALA A 244 -0.73 5.57 4.52
N GLY A 245 -1.67 5.84 5.45
CA GLY A 245 -2.80 6.74 5.23
C GLY A 245 -2.51 8.17 5.69
N ASP A 246 -1.96 8.35 6.90
CA ASP A 246 -1.81 9.68 7.50
C ASP A 246 -0.75 10.52 6.79
N PHE A 247 0.34 9.93 6.36
CA PHE A 247 1.41 10.66 5.66
C PHE A 247 0.89 11.32 4.35
N PRO A 248 0.32 10.60 3.37
CA PRO A 248 -0.08 11.21 2.12
C PRO A 248 -1.31 12.12 2.23
N ILE A 249 -2.26 11.83 3.14
CA ILE A 249 -3.46 12.64 3.27
C ILE A 249 -3.14 14.07 3.72
N CYS A 250 -2.00 14.25 4.44
CA CYS A 250 -1.54 15.53 4.93
C CYS A 250 -1.00 16.46 3.84
N VAL A 251 -0.76 15.99 2.62
CA VAL A 251 -0.26 16.87 1.54
C VAL A 251 -1.21 18.04 1.27
N VAL A 252 -2.53 17.79 1.30
CA VAL A 252 -3.54 18.84 1.08
C VAL A 252 -3.55 19.83 2.23
N LEU A 253 -3.44 19.34 3.47
CA LEU A 253 -3.32 20.18 4.66
C LEU A 253 -2.09 21.11 4.55
N MET A 254 -0.93 20.57 4.21
CA MET A 254 0.30 21.33 4.02
C MET A 254 0.14 22.40 2.92
N MET A 255 -0.45 22.04 1.78
CA MET A 255 -0.68 23.00 0.70
C MET A 255 -1.62 24.11 1.12
N TYR A 256 -2.68 23.80 1.86
CA TYR A 256 -3.68 24.75 2.29
C TYR A 256 -3.19 25.66 3.42
N GLN A 257 -2.55 25.11 4.47
CA GLN A 257 -2.17 25.83 5.67
C GLN A 257 -0.75 26.41 5.61
N ASP A 258 0.23 25.65 5.12
CA ASP A 258 1.63 26.03 5.19
C ASP A 258 2.09 26.75 3.92
N LEU A 259 1.55 26.37 2.74
CA LEU A 259 1.86 27.01 1.46
C LEU A 259 0.82 28.06 1.05
N GLU A 260 -0.31 28.15 1.77
CA GLU A 260 -1.43 29.07 1.50
C GLU A 260 -1.97 28.95 0.05
N TRP A 261 -1.93 27.74 -0.51
CA TRP A 261 -2.44 27.44 -1.85
C TRP A 261 -3.94 27.09 -1.78
N HIS A 262 -4.79 28.11 -1.75
CA HIS A 262 -6.23 27.94 -1.59
C HIS A 262 -6.96 27.55 -2.88
N ASP A 263 -6.27 27.48 -4.01
CA ASP A 263 -6.76 27.00 -5.31
C ASP A 263 -6.66 25.48 -5.48
N VAL A 264 -6.02 24.78 -4.56
CA VAL A 264 -5.89 23.31 -4.58
C VAL A 264 -7.11 22.68 -3.93
N PRO A 265 -7.82 21.76 -4.60
CA PRO A 265 -9.01 21.12 -4.02
C PRO A 265 -8.60 20.12 -2.92
N PHE A 266 -9.51 19.90 -1.97
CA PHE A 266 -9.42 18.82 -1.00
C PHE A 266 -9.61 17.46 -1.67
N TRP A 267 -9.32 16.35 -0.93
CA TRP A 267 -9.60 15.00 -1.42
C TRP A 267 -11.08 14.86 -1.75
N SER A 268 -11.40 14.38 -2.95
CA SER A 268 -12.75 14.45 -3.53
C SER A 268 -13.58 13.16 -3.38
N TYR A 269 -13.00 12.14 -2.80
CA TYR A 269 -13.62 10.89 -2.33
C TYR A 269 -12.82 10.38 -1.15
N PHE A 270 -13.46 9.77 -0.17
CA PHE A 270 -12.78 9.12 0.94
C PHE A 270 -13.48 7.81 1.32
N CYS A 271 -12.71 6.75 1.45
CA CYS A 271 -13.14 5.49 2.05
C CYS A 271 -12.07 5.02 3.04
N GLN A 272 -12.51 4.55 4.19
CA GLN A 272 -11.66 3.91 5.18
C GLN A 272 -12.18 2.51 5.49
N ILE A 273 -11.31 1.51 5.31
CA ILE A 273 -11.52 0.16 5.80
C ILE A 273 -10.65 0.00 7.05
N SER A 274 -11.26 -0.27 8.19
CA SER A 274 -10.52 -0.44 9.46
C SER A 274 -11.37 -1.22 10.45
N ASP A 275 -10.73 -2.08 11.23
CA ASP A 275 -11.30 -2.76 12.40
C ASP A 275 -11.01 -2.04 13.72
N SER A 276 -10.35 -0.88 13.66
CA SER A 276 -10.02 -0.07 14.83
C SER A 276 -11.26 0.54 15.45
N THR A 277 -11.35 0.47 16.77
CA THR A 277 -12.40 1.17 17.53
C THR A 277 -12.25 2.69 17.42
N THR A 278 -13.35 3.42 17.66
CA THR A 278 -13.35 4.89 17.70
C THR A 278 -12.22 5.41 18.58
N SER A 279 -11.52 6.38 18.06
CA SER A 279 -10.21 6.79 18.48
C SER A 279 -10.13 7.46 19.86
N TYR A 280 -9.08 7.15 20.55
CA TYR A 280 -8.46 7.91 21.62
C TYR A 280 -7.12 8.50 21.14
N GLY A 281 -7.08 9.07 19.93
CA GLY A 281 -5.90 9.68 19.31
C GLY A 281 -5.29 8.88 18.16
N SER A 282 -5.78 7.66 17.88
CA SER A 282 -5.31 6.86 16.73
C SER A 282 -5.91 7.37 15.43
N TYR A 283 -5.07 7.61 14.43
CA TYR A 283 -5.51 7.95 13.08
C TYR A 283 -6.41 6.86 12.47
N SER A 284 -6.11 5.60 12.72
CA SER A 284 -6.88 4.45 12.19
C SER A 284 -8.31 4.38 12.72
N GLY A 285 -8.58 4.89 13.92
CA GLY A 285 -9.92 4.95 14.53
C GLY A 285 -10.61 6.31 14.37
N ALA A 286 -9.96 7.32 13.77
CA ALA A 286 -10.54 8.64 13.57
C ALA A 286 -11.63 8.61 12.49
N VAL A 287 -12.83 9.10 12.83
CA VAL A 287 -13.95 9.17 11.86
C VAL A 287 -13.64 10.14 10.72
N PRO A 288 -14.16 9.92 9.49
CA PRO A 288 -13.86 10.75 8.34
C PRO A 288 -14.17 12.24 8.52
N ASN A 289 -15.23 12.59 9.25
CA ASN A 289 -15.59 14.00 9.49
C ASN A 289 -14.53 14.77 10.29
N GLU A 290 -13.75 14.09 11.14
CA GLU A 290 -12.62 14.71 11.85
C GLU A 290 -11.59 15.30 10.88
N LYS A 291 -11.42 14.70 9.71
CA LYS A 291 -10.50 15.16 8.66
C LYS A 291 -10.90 16.50 8.03
N ILE A 292 -12.16 16.94 8.20
CA ILE A 292 -12.65 18.25 7.76
C ILE A 292 -11.99 19.36 8.59
N THR A 293 -11.87 19.18 9.90
CA THR A 293 -11.24 20.18 10.79
C THR A 293 -9.76 20.40 10.50
N TRP A 294 -9.13 19.45 9.84
CA TRP A 294 -7.74 19.51 9.38
C TRP A 294 -7.60 20.02 7.94
N GLY A 295 -8.68 20.38 7.26
CA GLY A 295 -8.60 20.81 5.85
C GLY A 295 -8.13 19.69 4.90
N LYS A 296 -8.46 18.44 5.21
CA LYS A 296 -8.14 17.27 4.36
C LYS A 296 -9.33 16.94 3.43
N LEU A 297 -10.56 17.03 3.96
CA LEU A 297 -11.81 16.77 3.25
C LEU A 297 -12.74 17.95 3.27
N ASP A 298 -13.55 18.11 2.23
CA ASP A 298 -14.66 19.05 2.19
C ASP A 298 -15.91 18.49 2.90
N ILE A 299 -16.84 19.36 3.30
CA ILE A 299 -18.12 18.96 3.89
C ILE A 299 -18.93 18.05 2.97
N ASN A 300 -18.84 18.27 1.65
CA ASN A 300 -19.55 17.55 0.60
C ASN A 300 -18.76 16.36 0.04
N THR A 301 -17.51 16.13 0.45
CA THR A 301 -16.75 14.97 0.00
C THR A 301 -17.51 13.68 0.34
N PRO A 302 -17.82 12.79 -0.62
CA PRO A 302 -18.36 11.46 -0.34
C PRO A 302 -17.42 10.70 0.60
N LYS A 303 -17.95 10.24 1.75
CA LYS A 303 -17.16 9.61 2.82
C LYS A 303 -17.78 8.30 3.24
N TYR A 304 -16.98 7.24 3.28
CA TYR A 304 -17.41 5.88 3.61
C TYR A 304 -16.51 5.28 4.69
N ILE A 305 -17.12 4.53 5.59
CA ILE A 305 -16.42 3.69 6.57
C ILE A 305 -16.90 2.26 6.38
N VAL A 306 -15.96 1.33 6.26
CA VAL A 306 -16.20 -0.11 6.31
C VAL A 306 -15.46 -0.65 7.54
N GLU A 307 -16.20 -0.91 8.61
CA GLU A 307 -15.65 -1.45 9.86
C GLU A 307 -15.48 -2.96 9.74
N SER A 308 -14.34 -3.39 9.23
CA SER A 308 -14.06 -4.80 8.98
C SER A 308 -12.57 -5.05 8.72
N ASP A 309 -12.20 -6.33 8.76
CA ASP A 309 -10.89 -6.80 8.30
C ASP A 309 -10.74 -6.59 6.79
N ALA A 310 -9.68 -5.87 6.42
CA ALA A 310 -9.39 -5.50 5.04
C ALA A 310 -9.10 -6.72 4.15
N THR A 311 -8.53 -7.80 4.70
CA THR A 311 -8.25 -9.03 3.94
C THR A 311 -9.52 -9.73 3.46
N ILE A 312 -10.64 -9.49 4.15
CA ILE A 312 -11.96 -10.03 3.79
C ILE A 312 -12.68 -9.10 2.80
N VAL A 313 -12.72 -7.78 3.08
CA VAL A 313 -13.62 -6.88 2.36
C VAL A 313 -12.98 -6.15 1.18
N ALA A 314 -11.67 -5.89 1.20
CA ALA A 314 -11.03 -5.18 0.10
C ALA A 314 -11.08 -5.97 -1.22
N PRO A 315 -10.84 -7.29 -1.28
CA PRO A 315 -11.03 -8.08 -2.49
C PRO A 315 -12.45 -8.01 -3.06
N LEU A 316 -13.48 -7.95 -2.19
CA LEU A 316 -14.87 -7.83 -2.60
C LEU A 316 -15.18 -6.46 -3.23
N ILE A 317 -14.62 -5.38 -2.65
CA ILE A 317 -14.73 -4.04 -3.23
C ILE A 317 -14.02 -3.99 -4.59
N PHE A 318 -12.81 -4.52 -4.69
CA PHE A 318 -12.06 -4.58 -5.94
C PHE A 318 -12.78 -5.42 -7.01
N ALA A 319 -13.31 -6.58 -6.64
CA ALA A 319 -14.12 -7.40 -7.53
C ALA A 319 -15.34 -6.63 -8.07
N TYR A 320 -15.99 -5.83 -7.22
CA TYR A 320 -17.11 -4.99 -7.64
C TYR A 320 -16.69 -3.93 -8.66
N ILE A 321 -15.57 -3.22 -8.41
CA ILE A 321 -15.04 -2.16 -9.29
C ILE A 321 -14.56 -2.75 -10.61
N LEU A 322 -13.96 -3.94 -10.58
CA LEU A 322 -13.51 -4.69 -11.76
C LEU A 322 -14.67 -5.30 -12.54
N GLY A 323 -15.85 -5.38 -11.94
CA GLY A 323 -17.03 -5.95 -12.57
C GLY A 323 -17.07 -7.48 -12.58
N TRP A 324 -16.31 -8.16 -11.71
CA TRP A 324 -16.26 -9.63 -11.58
C TRP A 324 -17.54 -10.26 -11.05
#